data_1a11220bcd7de94f4c4ed3dff338a84b
#
_entry.id   1a11220bcd7de94f4c4ed3dff338a84b
#
_cell.length_a   1.000
_cell.length_b   1.000
_cell.length_c   1.000
_cell.angle_alpha   90.00
_cell.angle_beta   90.00
_cell.angle_gamma   90.00
#
_symmetry.space_group_name_H-M   'P 1'
#
loop_
_entity.id
_entity.type
_entity.pdbx_description
1 polymer ?
#
loop_
_entity_poly.entity_id
_entity_poly.type
_entity_poly.pdbx_seq_one_letter_code
_entity_poly.pdbx_strand_id
1 'polypeptide(L)'
;MKVIGLIISLAVMMVSCNWQRPFNRQLWDEVGDLDSSPFRKEMVKDVLDNHLKPGMHYQEVKNLLGDIHSSVTNDSTGNIVLMYGFDNEFSGIDYKNSYWLEISFSSDSLLTTAAYKELNNTKPIYQIRDQGN
;
A
#
# COMPACT_ATOMS: atom_id res chain seq x y z
N MET A 1 58.20 14.66 -0.25
CA MET A 1 57.20 13.70 -0.70
C MET A 1 55.91 13.98 0.07
N LYS A 2 54.94 14.51 -0.61
CA LYS A 2 53.63 14.74 -0.01
C LYS A 2 52.79 13.49 -0.19
N VAL A 3 52.56 12.79 0.91
CA VAL A 3 51.57 11.69 0.92
C VAL A 3 50.22 12.31 0.92
N ILE A 4 49.54 12.32 -0.22
CA ILE A 4 48.17 12.71 -0.32
C ILE A 4 47.37 11.50 0.23
N GLY A 5 46.98 11.64 1.49
CA GLY A 5 46.03 10.69 2.10
C GLY A 5 44.73 10.78 1.37
N LEU A 6 44.49 9.78 0.53
CA LEU A 6 43.18 9.54 -0.07
C LEU A 6 42.25 9.13 1.06
N ILE A 7 41.57 10.08 1.67
CA ILE A 7 40.44 9.80 2.55
C ILE A 7 39.31 9.32 1.64
N ILE A 8 39.28 8.02 1.44
CA ILE A 8 38.08 7.38 0.90
C ILE A 8 37.03 7.52 1.99
N SER A 9 36.27 8.61 1.90
CA SER A 9 35.04 8.74 2.63
C SER A 9 34.10 7.64 2.14
N LEU A 10 34.16 6.50 2.83
CA LEU A 10 33.19 5.45 2.69
C LEU A 10 31.88 6.03 3.24
N ALA A 11 31.15 6.73 2.38
CA ALA A 11 29.78 7.05 2.63
C ALA A 11 29.06 5.69 2.68
N VAL A 12 28.98 5.13 3.88
CA VAL A 12 28.04 4.07 4.19
C VAL A 12 26.69 4.69 3.94
N MET A 13 26.20 4.54 2.71
CA MET A 13 24.80 4.71 2.44
C MET A 13 24.11 3.69 3.34
N MET A 14 23.61 4.17 4.46
CA MET A 14 22.58 3.49 5.21
C MET A 14 21.40 3.38 4.26
N VAL A 15 21.48 2.39 3.37
CA VAL A 15 20.29 1.92 2.67
C VAL A 15 19.42 1.39 3.79
N SER A 16 18.54 2.24 4.28
CA SER A 16 17.46 1.80 5.13
C SER A 16 16.75 0.73 4.30
N CYS A 17 16.94 -0.53 4.68
CA CYS A 17 16.28 -1.66 4.06
C CYS A 17 14.78 -1.61 4.40
N ASN A 18 14.09 -0.61 3.92
CA ASN A 18 12.69 -0.72 3.66
C ASN A 18 12.56 -1.66 2.48
N TRP A 19 12.24 -2.89 2.76
CA TRP A 19 11.97 -3.90 1.75
C TRP A 19 10.75 -3.47 0.95
N GLN A 20 11.00 -2.61 -0.02
CA GLN A 20 10.00 -2.20 -1.00
C GLN A 20 10.32 -2.96 -2.28
N ARG A 21 9.29 -3.60 -2.82
CA ARG A 21 9.42 -4.28 -4.10
C ARG A 21 8.44 -3.73 -5.11
N PRO A 22 8.76 -3.81 -6.40
CA PRO A 22 7.83 -3.47 -7.46
C PRO A 22 6.57 -4.32 -7.38
N PHE A 23 5.45 -3.75 -7.77
CA PHE A 23 4.18 -4.45 -7.85
C PHE A 23 4.31 -5.68 -8.76
N ASN A 24 3.87 -6.81 -8.24
CA ASN A 24 3.76 -8.07 -8.96
C ASN A 24 2.42 -8.69 -8.62
N ARG A 25 1.57 -8.86 -9.61
CA ARG A 25 0.21 -9.35 -9.40
C ARG A 25 0.17 -10.75 -8.79
N GLN A 26 1.05 -11.65 -9.22
CA GLN A 26 1.10 -13.01 -8.70
C GLN A 26 1.42 -13.02 -7.20
N LEU A 27 2.39 -12.23 -6.77
CA LEU A 27 2.75 -12.08 -5.34
C LEU A 27 1.65 -11.34 -4.56
N TRP A 28 1.01 -10.39 -5.18
CA TRP A 28 -0.12 -9.66 -4.59
C TRP A 28 -1.29 -10.57 -4.24
N ASP A 29 -1.54 -11.57 -5.08
CA ASP A 29 -2.62 -12.54 -4.94
C ASP A 29 -2.25 -13.74 -4.06
N GLU A 30 -1.00 -13.88 -3.60
CA GLU A 30 -0.61 -14.97 -2.71
C GLU A 30 -1.31 -14.87 -1.36
N VAL A 31 -1.81 -16.02 -0.92
CA VAL A 31 -2.47 -16.21 0.37
C VAL A 31 -1.52 -16.97 1.29
N GLY A 32 -1.20 -16.38 2.43
CA GLY A 32 -0.41 -16.98 3.49
C GLY A 32 -1.26 -17.64 4.57
N ASP A 33 -0.64 -17.91 5.71
CA ASP A 33 -1.32 -18.44 6.88
C ASP A 33 -2.35 -17.44 7.42
N LEU A 34 -3.46 -17.95 7.97
CA LEU A 34 -4.56 -17.15 8.54
C LEU A 34 -5.16 -16.14 7.55
N ASP A 35 -5.27 -16.54 6.28
CA ASP A 35 -5.82 -15.69 5.22
C ASP A 35 -5.10 -14.34 5.06
N SER A 36 -3.82 -14.28 5.40
CA SER A 36 -2.98 -13.11 5.17
C SER A 36 -2.55 -12.99 3.71
N SER A 37 -2.13 -11.79 3.32
CA SER A 37 -1.50 -11.51 2.03
C SER A 37 -0.06 -11.00 2.29
N PRO A 38 0.90 -11.92 2.48
CA PRO A 38 2.17 -11.63 3.12
C PRO A 38 3.06 -10.64 2.35
N PHE A 39 2.88 -10.54 1.03
CA PHE A 39 3.74 -9.70 0.19
C PHE A 39 3.19 -8.31 -0.11
N ARG A 40 1.93 -8.03 0.20
CA ARG A 40 1.29 -6.74 -0.12
C ARG A 40 1.93 -5.56 0.57
N LYS A 41 2.38 -5.74 1.80
CA LYS A 41 3.05 -4.70 2.58
C LYS A 41 4.33 -4.18 1.90
N GLU A 42 5.06 -5.06 1.22
CA GLU A 42 6.27 -4.70 0.50
C GLU A 42 5.99 -3.96 -0.82
N MET A 43 4.81 -4.15 -1.40
CA MET A 43 4.42 -3.61 -2.70
C MET A 43 3.50 -2.39 -2.61
N VAL A 44 2.87 -2.14 -1.48
CA VAL A 44 1.82 -1.12 -1.35
C VAL A 44 2.32 0.28 -1.71
N LYS A 45 3.56 0.61 -1.40
CA LYS A 45 4.12 1.90 -1.74
C LYS A 45 4.25 2.07 -3.25
N ASP A 46 4.72 1.05 -3.95
CA ASP A 46 4.82 1.06 -5.41
C ASP A 46 3.43 1.16 -6.06
N VAL A 47 2.46 0.42 -5.54
CA VAL A 47 1.06 0.51 -5.98
C VAL A 47 0.53 1.93 -5.86
N LEU A 48 0.74 2.58 -4.73
CA LEU A 48 0.27 3.94 -4.47
C LEU A 48 1.03 5.00 -5.28
N ASP A 49 2.33 4.84 -5.45
CA ASP A 49 3.17 5.83 -6.15
C ASP A 49 3.05 5.73 -7.68
N ASN A 50 2.93 4.51 -8.24
CA ASN A 50 3.17 4.27 -9.65
C ASN A 50 1.99 3.62 -10.38
N HIS A 51 1.05 2.99 -9.69
CA HIS A 51 -0.02 2.22 -10.33
C HIS A 51 -1.41 2.79 -10.12
N LEU A 52 -1.69 3.38 -8.98
CA LEU A 52 -2.96 4.04 -8.68
C LEU A 52 -2.86 5.54 -8.92
N LYS A 53 -3.79 6.07 -9.73
CA LYS A 53 -3.84 7.50 -10.04
C LYS A 53 -5.26 8.01 -9.89
N PRO A 54 -5.45 9.22 -9.33
CA PRO A 54 -6.75 9.87 -9.35
C PRO A 54 -7.35 9.88 -10.76
N GLY A 55 -8.64 9.60 -10.86
CA GLY A 55 -9.36 9.51 -12.14
C GLY A 55 -9.37 8.13 -12.79
N MET A 56 -8.64 7.14 -12.26
CA MET A 56 -8.79 5.75 -12.72
C MET A 56 -10.19 5.24 -12.45
N HIS A 57 -10.76 4.52 -13.42
CA HIS A 57 -12.07 3.91 -13.26
C HIS A 57 -12.01 2.70 -12.31
N TYR A 58 -13.08 2.49 -11.54
CA TYR A 58 -13.20 1.36 -10.61
C TYR A 58 -12.81 0.02 -11.25
N GLN A 59 -13.27 -0.24 -12.48
CA GLN A 59 -12.95 -1.50 -13.17
C GLN A 59 -11.46 -1.64 -13.50
N GLU A 60 -10.77 -0.55 -13.82
CA GLU A 60 -9.32 -0.56 -14.06
C GLU A 60 -8.56 -0.94 -12.80
N VAL A 61 -8.97 -0.40 -11.65
CA VAL A 61 -8.38 -0.73 -10.35
C VAL A 61 -8.63 -2.20 -10.00
N LYS A 62 -9.84 -2.70 -10.22
CA LYS A 62 -10.19 -4.12 -10.00
C LYS A 62 -9.38 -5.05 -10.92
N ASN A 63 -9.18 -4.68 -12.16
CA ASN A 63 -8.36 -5.46 -13.10
C ASN A 63 -6.88 -5.46 -12.69
N LEU A 64 -6.40 -4.35 -12.15
CA LEU A 64 -5.02 -4.23 -11.67
C LEU A 64 -4.77 -5.07 -10.41
N LEU A 65 -5.63 -4.94 -9.40
CA LEU A 65 -5.42 -5.49 -8.05
C LEU A 65 -6.17 -6.79 -7.77
N GLY A 66 -7.19 -7.12 -8.56
CA GLY A 66 -7.97 -8.36 -8.44
C GLY A 66 -8.98 -8.35 -7.29
N ASP A 67 -9.43 -9.56 -6.93
CA ASP A 67 -10.51 -9.77 -5.97
C ASP A 67 -10.07 -10.47 -4.67
N ILE A 68 -8.86 -11.01 -4.63
CA ILE A 68 -8.40 -11.79 -3.48
C ILE A 68 -8.22 -10.88 -2.26
N HIS A 69 -8.81 -11.28 -1.14
CA HIS A 69 -8.84 -10.54 0.13
C HIS A 69 -9.24 -9.06 -0.07
N SER A 70 -10.25 -8.87 -0.92
CA SER A 70 -10.86 -7.57 -1.15
C SER A 70 -12.28 -7.52 -0.61
N SER A 71 -12.73 -6.34 -0.24
CA SER A 71 -14.10 -6.05 0.12
C SER A 71 -14.54 -4.72 -0.46
N VAL A 72 -15.83 -4.60 -0.73
CA VAL A 72 -16.45 -3.39 -1.24
C VAL A 72 -17.48 -2.91 -0.24
N THR A 73 -17.44 -1.65 0.10
CA THR A 73 -18.41 -1.00 0.97
C THR A 73 -18.76 0.38 0.42
N ASN A 74 -19.74 1.04 1.04
CA ASN A 74 -20.05 2.41 0.73
C ASN A 74 -19.70 3.30 1.92
N ASP A 75 -19.22 4.50 1.63
CA ASP A 75 -19.05 5.51 2.67
C ASP A 75 -20.37 6.14 3.07
N SER A 76 -20.33 7.10 4.00
CA SER A 76 -21.53 7.80 4.49
C SER A 76 -22.27 8.60 3.41
N THR A 77 -21.64 8.89 2.28
CA THR A 77 -22.21 9.60 1.13
C THR A 77 -22.70 8.67 0.02
N GLY A 78 -22.50 7.35 0.18
CA GLY A 78 -22.87 6.33 -0.81
C GLY A 78 -21.80 6.07 -1.87
N ASN A 79 -20.63 6.69 -1.78
CA ASN A 79 -19.51 6.42 -2.68
C ASN A 79 -18.88 5.05 -2.39
N ILE A 80 -18.40 4.40 -3.44
CA ILE A 80 -17.75 3.09 -3.32
C ILE A 80 -16.39 3.23 -2.63
N VAL A 81 -16.13 2.34 -1.69
CA VAL A 81 -14.83 2.14 -1.05
C VAL A 81 -14.40 0.70 -1.26
N LEU A 82 -13.25 0.51 -1.91
CA LEU A 82 -12.64 -0.79 -2.15
C LEU A 82 -11.48 -0.98 -1.18
N MET A 83 -11.46 -2.10 -0.49
CA MET A 83 -10.48 -2.40 0.55
C MET A 83 -9.75 -3.70 0.25
N TYR A 84 -8.44 -3.70 0.38
CA TYR A 84 -7.58 -4.88 0.29
C TYR A 84 -6.91 -5.15 1.63
N GLY A 85 -7.18 -6.32 2.22
CA GLY A 85 -6.54 -6.77 3.45
C GLY A 85 -5.07 -7.16 3.24
N PHE A 86 -4.26 -6.94 4.26
CA PHE A 86 -2.85 -7.32 4.29
C PHE A 86 -2.59 -8.35 5.36
N ASP A 87 -1.91 -7.96 6.42
CA ASP A 87 -1.61 -8.79 7.57
C ASP A 87 -2.45 -8.38 8.76
N ASN A 88 -2.79 -9.38 9.56
CA ASN A 88 -3.35 -9.17 10.88
C ASN A 88 -2.29 -9.54 11.92
N GLU A 89 -1.96 -8.63 12.80
CA GLU A 89 -1.13 -8.91 13.96
C GLU A 89 -2.02 -9.35 15.13
N PHE A 90 -1.66 -10.47 15.73
CA PHE A 90 -2.36 -11.02 16.89
C PHE A 90 -1.53 -10.84 18.16
N SER A 91 -2.20 -10.54 19.26
CA SER A 91 -1.66 -10.62 20.60
C SER A 91 -2.51 -11.61 21.41
N GLY A 92 -2.06 -12.88 21.45
CA GLY A 92 -2.87 -13.96 22.03
C GLY A 92 -4.07 -14.29 21.17
N ILE A 93 -5.29 -14.12 21.70
CA ILE A 93 -6.57 -14.42 21.00
C ILE A 93 -7.10 -13.17 20.27
N ASP A 94 -6.64 -11.98 20.64
CA ASP A 94 -7.16 -10.72 20.13
C ASP A 94 -6.31 -10.16 18.97
N TYR A 95 -6.99 -9.51 18.03
CA TYR A 95 -6.33 -8.72 17.00
C TYR A 95 -5.61 -7.53 17.64
N LYS A 96 -4.31 -7.43 17.42
CA LYS A 96 -3.52 -6.29 17.85
C LYS A 96 -3.59 -5.16 16.83
N ASN A 97 -3.29 -5.46 15.56
CA ASN A 97 -3.33 -4.52 14.46
C ASN A 97 -3.85 -5.21 13.19
N SER A 98 -4.58 -4.46 12.41
CA SER A 98 -4.96 -4.84 11.04
C SER A 98 -4.53 -3.74 10.08
N TYR A 99 -4.04 -4.15 8.92
CA TYR A 99 -3.56 -3.26 7.87
C TYR A 99 -4.35 -3.49 6.60
N TRP A 100 -4.65 -2.42 5.88
CA TRP A 100 -5.35 -2.50 4.60
C TRP A 100 -5.03 -1.33 3.68
N LEU A 101 -5.23 -1.55 2.39
CA LEU A 101 -5.28 -0.51 1.37
C LEU A 101 -6.75 -0.12 1.16
N GLU A 102 -7.07 1.14 1.35
CA GLU A 102 -8.40 1.69 1.15
C GLU A 102 -8.41 2.62 -0.06
N ILE A 103 -9.28 2.34 -1.01
CA ILE A 103 -9.40 3.08 -2.25
C ILE A 103 -10.81 3.62 -2.37
N SER A 104 -10.96 4.94 -2.44
CA SER A 104 -12.25 5.61 -2.53
C SER A 104 -12.52 6.10 -3.95
N PHE A 105 -13.77 5.97 -4.37
CA PHE A 105 -14.25 6.37 -5.69
C PHE A 105 -15.36 7.40 -5.56
N SER A 106 -15.42 8.32 -6.54
CA SER A 106 -16.53 9.26 -6.65
C SER A 106 -17.82 8.56 -7.11
N SER A 107 -18.93 9.30 -7.14
CA SER A 107 -20.20 8.81 -7.68
C SER A 107 -20.11 8.35 -9.14
N ASP A 108 -19.15 8.86 -9.91
CA ASP A 108 -18.87 8.48 -11.29
C ASP A 108 -17.93 7.25 -11.40
N SER A 109 -17.64 6.58 -10.28
CA SER A 109 -16.73 5.44 -10.19
C SER A 109 -15.27 5.75 -10.57
N LEU A 110 -14.83 6.97 -10.33
CA LEU A 110 -13.46 7.41 -10.55
C LEU A 110 -12.71 7.48 -9.24
N LEU A 111 -11.48 6.97 -9.21
CA LEU A 111 -10.60 6.98 -8.06
C LEU A 111 -10.34 8.42 -7.60
N THR A 112 -10.64 8.71 -6.33
CA THR A 112 -10.40 10.01 -5.69
C THR A 112 -9.21 9.96 -4.74
N THR A 113 -9.17 8.95 -3.86
CA THR A 113 -8.09 8.77 -2.88
C THR A 113 -7.75 7.31 -2.71
N ALA A 114 -6.51 7.04 -2.35
CA ALA A 114 -6.07 5.72 -1.91
C ALA A 114 -5.06 5.88 -0.78
N ALA A 115 -5.18 5.05 0.25
CA ALA A 115 -4.35 5.14 1.44
C ALA A 115 -4.08 3.77 2.06
N TYR A 116 -2.87 3.57 2.53
CA TYR A 116 -2.48 2.44 3.37
C TYR A 116 -2.75 2.80 4.83
N LYS A 117 -3.59 2.02 5.48
CA LYS A 117 -4.10 2.31 6.82
C LYS A 117 -3.84 1.17 7.80
N GLU A 118 -3.81 1.53 9.06
CA GLU A 118 -3.72 0.65 10.21
C GLU A 118 -4.94 0.85 11.12
N LEU A 119 -5.47 -0.25 11.66
CA LEU A 119 -6.57 -0.19 12.64
C LEU A 119 -6.18 0.67 13.85
N ASN A 120 -7.14 1.48 14.31
CA ASN A 120 -6.99 2.42 15.44
C ASN A 120 -6.04 3.60 15.18
N ASN A 121 -5.56 3.79 13.96
CA ASN A 121 -4.80 4.97 13.60
C ASN A 121 -5.64 5.87 12.69
N THR A 122 -5.86 7.11 13.12
CA THR A 122 -6.65 8.09 12.35
C THR A 122 -5.89 8.64 11.15
N LYS A 123 -4.55 8.54 11.16
CA LYS A 123 -3.72 9.00 10.06
C LYS A 123 -3.30 7.82 9.20
N PRO A 124 -3.34 7.93 7.87
CA PRO A 124 -2.83 6.90 6.99
C PRO A 124 -1.30 6.77 7.17
N ILE A 125 -0.80 5.54 7.05
CA ILE A 125 0.64 5.28 7.04
C ILE A 125 1.25 5.87 5.76
N TYR A 126 0.53 5.71 4.65
CA TYR A 126 0.91 6.21 3.33
C TYR A 126 -0.35 6.46 2.48
N GLN A 127 -0.30 7.43 1.60
CA GLN A 127 -1.40 7.74 0.69
C GLN A 127 -0.88 8.17 -0.68
N ILE A 128 -1.77 8.16 -1.67
CA ILE A 128 -1.49 8.75 -2.97
C ILE A 128 -1.03 10.20 -2.76
N ARG A 129 0.07 10.55 -3.39
CA ARG A 129 0.46 11.97 -3.46
C ARG A 129 -0.57 12.73 -4.24
N ASP A 130 -1.07 13.81 -3.65
CA ASP A 130 -1.78 14.81 -4.43
C ASP A 130 -0.88 15.23 -5.58
N GLN A 131 -1.32 14.93 -6.78
CA GLN A 131 -0.74 15.51 -7.98
C GLN A 131 -1.20 16.98 -7.97
N GLY A 132 -0.54 17.81 -7.12
CA GLY A 132 -0.84 19.22 -7.06
C GLY A 132 -0.77 19.84 -8.44
N ASN A 133 -1.86 20.48 -8.83
CA ASN A 133 -1.89 21.32 -10.03
C ASN A 133 -0.95 22.51 -9.86
#